data_0b57d61cd1bc4f16cdab0e751493728c
#
_entry.id   0b57d61cd1bc4f16cdab0e751493728c
#
_cell.length_a   1.000
_cell.length_b   1.000
_cell.length_c   1.000
_cell.angle_alpha   90.00
_cell.angle_beta   90.00
_cell.angle_gamma   90.00
#
_symmetry.space_group_name_H-M   'P 1'
#
loop_
_entity.id
_entity.type
_entity.pdbx_description
1 polymer ?
#
loop_
_entity_poly.entity_id
_entity_poly.type
_entity_poly.pdbx_seq_one_letter_code
_entity_poly.pdbx_strand_id
1 'polypeptide(L)'
;MNVALYARVSTGEQDPEVQLQALRAHVAQRGWRIVEEFVDHGYSGAKDRRPALDRLMKQAWSGGFQAVLVWRFDRFARSVKHLMTALESFRALKIDFISLQEQFDTSTPIGQAMFTIIGAMAQLERDIIRERVKAGLDRARARGVRLGRPVASASPDEVAVLKQQGLSLQEIAKRLHCSRATVKRRLRASAFVAGVTP
;
A
#
# COMPACT_ATOMS: atom_id res chain seq x y z
N MET A 1 25.82 20.85 -2.78
CA MET A 1 24.74 19.86 -2.99
C MET A 1 23.40 20.53 -2.73
N ASN A 2 22.41 20.34 -3.61
CA ASN A 2 21.05 20.85 -3.43
C ASN A 2 20.23 19.84 -2.63
N VAL A 3 19.52 20.31 -1.59
CA VAL A 3 18.80 19.43 -0.67
C VAL A 3 17.38 19.91 -0.42
N ALA A 4 16.46 18.97 -0.24
CA ALA A 4 15.11 19.20 0.21
C ALA A 4 14.96 18.84 1.68
N LEU A 5 14.22 19.62 2.45
CA LEU A 5 13.87 19.30 3.83
C LEU A 5 12.44 18.83 3.90
N TYR A 6 12.18 17.80 4.70
CA TYR A 6 10.82 17.36 4.99
C TYR A 6 10.58 17.28 6.51
N ALA A 7 9.52 17.93 6.95
CA ALA A 7 9.05 17.89 8.33
C ALA A 7 7.58 17.53 8.40
N ARG A 8 7.18 16.84 9.47
CA ARG A 8 5.78 16.54 9.75
C ARG A 8 5.47 16.74 11.23
N VAL A 9 4.39 17.45 11.51
CA VAL A 9 3.86 17.65 12.86
C VAL A 9 2.48 17.02 13.00
N SER A 10 2.20 16.45 14.17
CA SER A 10 0.86 15.97 14.55
C SER A 10 0.07 17.09 15.21
N THR A 11 -1.26 17.08 15.07
CA THR A 11 -2.15 17.99 15.81
C THR A 11 -1.98 17.80 17.32
N GLY A 12 -1.43 18.81 17.98
CA GLY A 12 -1.23 18.84 19.43
C GLY A 12 0.20 18.71 19.92
N GLU A 13 1.17 18.41 19.05
CA GLU A 13 2.57 18.32 19.43
C GLU A 13 3.48 19.05 18.44
N GLN A 14 4.28 19.92 19.01
CA GLN A 14 5.51 20.51 18.47
C GLN A 14 5.40 21.38 17.20
N ASP A 15 5.88 22.57 17.35
CA ASP A 15 6.19 23.50 16.28
C ASP A 15 7.13 22.79 15.26
N PRO A 16 6.75 22.74 13.94
CA PRO A 16 7.65 22.20 12.89
C PRO A 16 8.99 22.93 12.87
N GLU A 17 9.03 24.14 13.41
CA GLU A 17 10.21 24.98 13.44
C GLU A 17 11.37 24.32 14.20
N VAL A 18 11.12 23.61 15.30
CA VAL A 18 12.18 22.88 16.02
C VAL A 18 12.87 21.85 15.13
N GLN A 19 12.07 21.10 14.35
CA GLN A 19 12.61 20.11 13.40
C GLN A 19 13.37 20.84 12.26
N LEU A 20 12.78 21.88 11.70
CA LEU A 20 13.39 22.62 10.58
C LEU A 20 14.67 23.35 10.98
N GLN A 21 14.75 23.92 12.18
CA GLN A 21 15.97 24.55 12.68
C GLN A 21 17.13 23.56 12.78
N ALA A 22 16.89 22.38 13.29
CA ALA A 22 17.92 21.34 13.37
C ALA A 22 18.36 20.88 11.97
N LEU A 23 17.40 20.71 11.03
CA LEU A 23 17.70 20.35 9.65
C LEU A 23 18.50 21.45 8.94
N ARG A 24 18.10 22.73 9.09
CA ARG A 24 18.82 23.89 8.54
C ARG A 24 20.23 24.01 9.08
N ALA A 25 20.41 23.81 10.40
CA ALA A 25 21.72 23.83 11.04
C ALA A 25 22.65 22.75 10.45
N HIS A 26 22.14 21.53 10.26
CA HIS A 26 22.89 20.42 9.66
C HIS A 26 23.30 20.76 8.21
N VAL A 27 22.38 21.32 7.41
CA VAL A 27 22.64 21.73 6.03
C VAL A 27 23.72 22.83 5.97
N ALA A 28 23.64 23.82 6.87
CA ALA A 28 24.62 24.89 6.98
C ALA A 28 26.02 24.37 7.34
N GLN A 29 26.11 23.45 8.30
CA GLN A 29 27.40 22.83 8.67
C GLN A 29 28.05 22.08 7.49
N ARG A 30 27.24 21.51 6.59
CA ARG A 30 27.74 20.79 5.41
C ARG A 30 27.96 21.67 4.19
N GLY A 31 27.64 22.97 4.27
CA GLY A 31 27.76 23.91 3.16
C GLY A 31 26.82 23.57 2.00
N TRP A 32 25.66 22.95 2.28
CA TRP A 32 24.67 22.59 1.28
C TRP A 32 23.65 23.70 1.06
N ARG A 33 22.87 23.61 -0.01
CA ARG A 33 21.82 24.59 -0.34
C ARG A 33 20.45 23.96 -0.21
N ILE A 34 19.59 24.56 0.60
CA ILE A 34 18.18 24.19 0.68
C ILE A 34 17.46 24.70 -0.57
N VAL A 35 16.81 23.81 -1.29
CA VAL A 35 16.00 24.13 -2.46
C VAL A 35 14.57 24.45 -2.03
N GLU A 36 13.97 23.59 -1.20
CA GLU A 36 12.60 23.74 -0.70
C GLU A 36 12.43 23.02 0.63
N GLU A 37 11.52 23.55 1.45
CA GLU A 37 11.08 22.94 2.70
C GLU A 37 9.65 22.45 2.55
N PHE A 38 9.45 21.16 2.76
CA PHE A 38 8.17 20.48 2.65
C PHE A 38 7.63 20.20 4.04
N VAL A 39 6.51 20.82 4.40
CA VAL A 39 5.92 20.66 5.73
C VAL A 39 4.50 20.13 5.60
N ASP A 40 4.25 19.00 6.22
CA ASP A 40 2.92 18.44 6.38
C ASP A 40 2.42 18.65 7.81
N HIS A 41 1.23 19.22 7.94
CA HIS A 41 0.50 19.30 9.20
C HIS A 41 -0.46 18.10 9.29
N GLY A 42 -0.25 17.23 10.30
CA GLY A 42 -1.11 16.07 10.53
C GLY A 42 -2.46 16.52 11.11
N TYR A 43 -3.56 16.16 10.45
CA TYR A 43 -4.90 16.25 11.03
C TYR A 43 -5.24 14.91 11.68
N SER A 44 -5.86 14.95 12.88
CA SER A 44 -6.42 13.76 13.53
C SER A 44 -7.63 13.28 12.73
N GLY A 45 -7.51 12.15 12.04
CA GLY A 45 -8.60 11.56 11.27
C GLY A 45 -8.13 10.58 10.21
N ALA A 46 -9.01 9.69 9.76
CA ALA A 46 -8.72 8.55 8.88
C ALA A 46 -8.19 8.89 7.47
N LYS A 47 -8.08 10.18 7.10
CA LYS A 47 -7.50 10.66 5.84
C LYS A 47 -6.36 11.63 6.11
N ASP A 48 -5.29 11.10 6.66
CA ASP A 48 -4.03 11.83 6.79
C ASP A 48 -3.40 12.01 5.39
N ARG A 49 -3.81 13.06 4.69
CA ARG A 49 -3.21 13.48 3.42
C ARG A 49 -1.87 14.15 3.71
N ARG A 50 -0.88 13.85 2.87
CA ARG A 50 0.47 14.43 2.94
C ARG A 50 0.79 15.17 1.64
N PRO A 51 0.17 16.32 1.40
CA PRO A 51 0.36 17.04 0.15
C PRO A 51 1.80 17.53 -0.03
N ALA A 52 2.51 17.83 1.06
CA ALA A 52 3.91 18.22 0.98
C ALA A 52 4.81 17.03 0.62
N LEU A 53 4.58 15.84 1.18
CA LEU A 53 5.28 14.62 0.78
C LEU A 53 5.02 14.28 -0.69
N ASP A 54 3.77 14.38 -1.14
CA ASP A 54 3.40 14.12 -2.54
C ASP A 54 4.12 15.11 -3.50
N ARG A 55 4.24 16.39 -3.12
CA ARG A 55 5.01 17.39 -3.88
C ARG A 55 6.51 17.07 -3.88
N LEU A 56 7.08 16.72 -2.72
CA LEU A 56 8.47 16.32 -2.59
C LEU A 56 8.79 15.16 -3.53
N MET A 57 7.95 14.10 -3.52
CA MET A 57 8.15 12.95 -4.40
C MET A 57 8.05 13.33 -5.87
N LYS A 58 7.11 14.20 -6.28
CA LYS A 58 7.02 14.70 -7.66
C LYS A 58 8.27 15.47 -8.07
N GLN A 59 8.78 16.31 -7.18
CA GLN A 59 9.99 17.11 -7.45
C GLN A 59 11.25 16.24 -7.49
N ALA A 60 11.30 15.16 -6.71
CA ALA A 60 12.33 14.14 -6.80
C ALA A 60 12.41 13.52 -8.22
N TRP A 61 11.25 13.19 -8.81
CA TRP A 61 11.17 12.65 -10.17
C TRP A 61 11.65 13.65 -11.23
N SER A 62 11.53 14.95 -11.00
CA SER A 62 12.02 15.99 -11.92
C SER A 62 13.48 16.38 -11.69
N GLY A 63 14.17 15.75 -10.74
CA GLY A 63 15.59 16.01 -10.46
C GLY A 63 15.83 17.34 -9.72
N GLY A 64 14.87 17.82 -8.95
CA GLY A 64 14.93 19.12 -8.28
C GLY A 64 16.00 19.24 -7.18
N PHE A 65 16.46 18.12 -6.61
CA PHE A 65 17.46 18.07 -5.53
C PHE A 65 18.22 16.75 -5.55
N GLN A 66 19.32 16.69 -4.80
CA GLN A 66 20.23 15.54 -4.73
C GLN A 66 20.13 14.77 -3.40
N ALA A 67 19.55 15.38 -2.37
CA ALA A 67 19.27 14.70 -1.12
C ALA A 67 17.98 15.20 -0.46
N VAL A 68 17.37 14.31 0.33
CA VAL A 68 16.23 14.60 1.22
C VAL A 68 16.68 14.45 2.65
N LEU A 69 16.48 15.47 3.46
CA LEU A 69 16.75 15.44 4.89
C LEU A 69 15.45 15.41 5.67
N VAL A 70 15.39 14.53 6.68
CA VAL A 70 14.28 14.41 7.60
C VAL A 70 14.77 14.41 9.04
N TRP A 71 13.90 14.81 9.97
CA TRP A 71 14.24 14.78 11.39
C TRP A 71 14.33 13.35 11.92
N ARG A 72 13.29 12.52 11.62
CA ARG A 72 13.17 11.13 12.05
C ARG A 72 12.40 10.30 11.03
N PHE A 73 12.63 8.98 11.01
CA PHE A 73 11.93 8.06 10.13
C PHE A 73 10.40 8.08 10.33
N ASP A 74 9.92 8.14 11.57
CA ASP A 74 8.49 8.15 11.89
C ASP A 74 7.78 9.45 11.48
N ARG A 75 8.53 10.53 11.27
CA ARG A 75 8.00 11.76 10.67
C ARG A 75 7.85 11.65 9.16
N PHE A 76 8.72 10.89 8.53
CA PHE A 76 8.68 10.66 7.09
C PHE A 76 7.78 9.49 6.70
N ALA A 77 7.92 8.34 7.34
CA ALA A 77 7.20 7.11 6.98
C ALA A 77 6.22 6.67 8.09
N ARG A 78 5.11 6.03 7.70
CA ARG A 78 4.10 5.47 8.61
C ARG A 78 4.34 4.00 8.92
N SER A 79 5.17 3.36 8.14
CA SER A 79 5.51 1.94 8.29
C SER A 79 6.86 1.68 7.64
N VAL A 80 7.50 0.59 8.05
CA VAL A 80 8.75 0.14 7.42
C VAL A 80 8.58 -0.07 5.92
N LYS A 81 7.44 -0.63 5.50
CA LYS A 81 7.12 -0.80 4.07
C LYS A 81 7.13 0.53 3.32
N HIS A 82 6.48 1.57 3.88
CA HIS A 82 6.44 2.89 3.25
C HIS A 82 7.84 3.52 3.17
N LEU A 83 8.63 3.41 4.26
CA LEU A 83 10.02 3.88 4.29
C LEU A 83 10.83 3.20 3.18
N MET A 84 10.78 1.87 3.11
CA MET A 84 11.53 1.10 2.11
C MET A 84 11.16 1.48 0.68
N THR A 85 9.86 1.60 0.39
CA THR A 85 9.41 2.02 -0.96
C THR A 85 9.95 3.41 -1.34
N ALA A 86 9.95 4.35 -0.40
CA ALA A 86 10.49 5.68 -0.64
C ALA A 86 12.01 5.67 -0.84
N LEU A 87 12.75 4.93 0.01
CA LEU A 87 14.20 4.79 -0.09
C LEU A 87 14.62 4.10 -1.41
N GLU A 88 13.89 3.08 -1.85
CA GLU A 88 14.08 2.45 -3.16
C GLU A 88 13.87 3.45 -4.31
N SER A 89 12.82 4.29 -4.21
CA SER A 89 12.55 5.33 -5.19
C SER A 89 13.67 6.37 -5.23
N PHE A 90 14.13 6.85 -4.08
CA PHE A 90 15.25 7.80 -4.01
C PHE A 90 16.55 7.21 -4.57
N ARG A 91 16.84 5.95 -4.23
CA ARG A 91 18.01 5.25 -4.77
C ARG A 91 17.96 5.14 -6.30
N ALA A 92 16.80 4.79 -6.87
CA ALA A 92 16.61 4.73 -8.32
C ALA A 92 16.82 6.09 -9.01
N LEU A 93 16.46 7.18 -8.30
CA LEU A 93 16.65 8.56 -8.76
C LEU A 93 18.03 9.15 -8.40
N LYS A 94 18.90 8.37 -7.76
CA LYS A 94 20.21 8.82 -7.25
C LYS A 94 20.11 9.99 -6.28
N ILE A 95 19.08 9.98 -5.45
CA ILE A 95 18.85 10.97 -4.39
C ILE A 95 19.21 10.33 -3.06
N ASP A 96 20.07 10.99 -2.29
CA ASP A 96 20.42 10.55 -0.95
C ASP A 96 19.30 10.84 0.04
N PHE A 97 19.15 9.97 1.04
CA PHE A 97 18.20 10.15 2.12
C PHE A 97 18.94 10.19 3.47
N ILE A 98 18.67 11.24 4.25
CA ILE A 98 19.37 11.50 5.50
C ILE A 98 18.33 11.71 6.61
N SER A 99 18.45 10.92 7.68
CA SER A 99 17.66 11.09 8.90
C SER A 99 18.59 11.46 10.06
N LEU A 100 18.32 12.61 10.71
CA LEU A 100 19.26 13.15 11.70
C LEU A 100 19.25 12.35 13.00
N GLN A 101 18.08 12.01 13.53
CA GLN A 101 17.98 11.33 14.82
C GLN A 101 18.49 9.90 14.78
N GLU A 102 18.25 9.17 13.71
CA GLU A 102 18.77 7.82 13.54
C GLU A 102 20.22 7.80 12.99
N GLN A 103 20.80 8.96 12.72
CA GLN A 103 22.13 9.08 12.10
C GLN A 103 22.28 8.22 10.84
N PHE A 104 21.18 8.17 10.07
CA PHE A 104 21.10 7.38 8.87
C PHE A 104 21.35 8.26 7.65
N ASP A 105 22.35 7.92 6.83
CA ASP A 105 22.76 8.68 5.66
C ASP A 105 23.14 7.71 4.54
N THR A 106 22.27 7.62 3.50
CA THR A 106 22.47 6.69 2.38
C THR A 106 23.65 7.05 1.48
N SER A 107 24.21 8.24 1.60
CA SER A 107 25.44 8.62 0.89
C SER A 107 26.69 7.92 1.45
N THR A 108 26.59 7.40 2.67
CA THR A 108 27.70 6.72 3.35
C THR A 108 27.68 5.20 3.17
N PRO A 109 28.84 4.52 3.17
CA PRO A 109 28.88 3.05 3.11
C PRO A 109 28.10 2.38 4.25
N ILE A 110 28.14 2.95 5.45
CA ILE A 110 27.39 2.45 6.63
C ILE A 110 25.88 2.59 6.39
N GLY A 111 25.43 3.73 5.91
CA GLY A 111 24.00 3.95 5.59
C GLY A 111 23.52 3.01 4.47
N GLN A 112 24.32 2.75 3.46
CA GLN A 112 24.01 1.77 2.42
C GLN A 112 23.91 0.34 2.97
N ALA A 113 24.80 -0.05 3.89
CA ALA A 113 24.74 -1.34 4.57
C ALA A 113 23.46 -1.42 5.44
N MET A 114 23.16 -0.39 6.22
CA MET A 114 21.93 -0.31 7.02
C MET A 114 20.67 -0.41 6.14
N PHE A 115 20.64 0.30 5.01
CA PHE A 115 19.53 0.20 4.04
C PHE A 115 19.32 -1.25 3.57
N THR A 116 20.41 -1.95 3.25
CA THR A 116 20.35 -3.36 2.84
C THR A 116 19.79 -4.26 3.95
N ILE A 117 20.21 -4.05 5.19
CA ILE A 117 19.72 -4.80 6.35
C ILE A 117 18.22 -4.54 6.58
N ILE A 118 17.77 -3.28 6.56
CA ILE A 118 16.35 -2.92 6.72
C ILE A 118 15.52 -3.56 5.60
N GLY A 119 16.03 -3.55 4.36
CA GLY A 119 15.38 -4.21 3.20
C GLY A 119 15.24 -5.72 3.39
N ALA A 120 16.29 -6.38 3.85
CA ALA A 120 16.26 -7.82 4.14
C ALA A 120 15.26 -8.16 5.27
N MET A 121 15.21 -7.36 6.34
CA MET A 121 14.24 -7.52 7.43
C MET A 121 12.80 -7.34 6.93
N ALA A 122 12.53 -6.33 6.10
CA ALA A 122 11.21 -6.11 5.51
C ALA A 122 10.80 -7.25 4.57
N GLN A 123 11.75 -7.88 3.88
CA GLN A 123 11.48 -9.07 3.06
C GLN A 123 11.16 -10.28 3.94
N LEU A 124 11.95 -10.53 4.97
CA LEU A 124 11.73 -11.62 5.93
C LEU A 124 10.34 -11.52 6.58
N GLU A 125 9.95 -10.31 7.01
CA GLU A 125 8.61 -10.09 7.57
C GLU A 125 7.50 -10.48 6.58
N ARG A 126 7.62 -10.08 5.30
CA ARG A 126 6.68 -10.46 4.23
C ARG A 126 6.61 -11.97 4.03
N ASP A 127 7.74 -12.64 4.06
CA ASP A 127 7.82 -14.08 3.83
C ASP A 127 7.20 -14.85 5.01
N ILE A 128 7.46 -14.45 6.25
CA ILE A 128 6.80 -15.01 7.45
C ILE A 128 5.27 -14.84 7.37
N ILE A 129 4.78 -13.67 6.96
CA ILE A 129 3.34 -13.44 6.81
C ILE A 129 2.76 -14.36 5.73
N ARG A 130 3.43 -14.51 4.58
CA ARG A 130 3.00 -15.42 3.50
C ARG A 130 2.92 -16.86 3.96
N GLU A 131 3.93 -17.33 4.69
CA GLU A 131 3.95 -18.68 5.24
C GLU A 131 2.80 -18.91 6.22
N ARG A 132 2.55 -17.97 7.13
CA ARG A 132 1.42 -18.04 8.07
C ARG A 132 0.07 -18.10 7.35
N VAL A 133 -0.13 -17.26 6.33
CA VAL A 133 -1.36 -17.28 5.51
C VAL A 133 -1.50 -18.62 4.79
N LYS A 134 -0.44 -19.13 4.16
CA LYS A 134 -0.44 -20.41 3.46
C LYS A 134 -0.80 -21.55 4.41
N ALA A 135 -0.15 -21.63 5.57
CA ALA A 135 -0.45 -22.62 6.58
C ALA A 135 -1.88 -22.51 7.13
N GLY A 136 -2.43 -21.28 7.23
CA GLY A 136 -3.84 -21.06 7.58
C GLY A 136 -4.81 -21.57 6.54
N LEU A 137 -4.53 -21.32 5.25
CA LEU A 137 -5.33 -21.81 4.13
C LEU A 137 -5.30 -23.35 4.04
N ASP A 138 -4.14 -23.94 4.23
CA ASP A 138 -3.99 -25.41 4.17
C ASP A 138 -4.74 -26.09 5.33
N ARG A 139 -4.70 -25.54 6.54
CA ARG A 139 -5.53 -25.99 7.67
C ARG A 139 -7.03 -25.86 7.39
N ALA A 140 -7.45 -24.74 6.78
CA ALA A 140 -8.85 -24.55 6.41
C ALA A 140 -9.31 -25.60 5.36
N ARG A 141 -8.48 -25.88 4.35
CA ARG A 141 -8.73 -26.92 3.35
C ARG A 141 -8.84 -28.30 3.99
N ALA A 142 -7.91 -28.64 4.89
CA ALA A 142 -7.93 -29.92 5.62
C ALA A 142 -9.20 -30.11 6.47
N ARG A 143 -9.80 -29.02 6.95
CA ARG A 143 -11.10 -29.01 7.65
C ARG A 143 -12.31 -29.01 6.72
N GLY A 144 -12.12 -29.13 5.40
CA GLY A 144 -13.19 -29.07 4.40
C GLY A 144 -13.78 -27.72 4.13
N VAL A 145 -13.16 -26.63 4.63
CA VAL A 145 -13.65 -25.28 4.38
C VAL A 145 -13.41 -24.92 2.91
N ARG A 146 -14.47 -24.61 2.20
CA ARG A 146 -14.38 -24.14 0.82
C ARG A 146 -13.84 -22.71 0.77
N LEU A 147 -12.66 -22.56 0.19
CA LEU A 147 -12.01 -21.27 0.02
C LEU A 147 -12.47 -20.58 -1.26
N GLY A 148 -12.33 -19.26 -1.31
CA GLY A 148 -12.66 -18.43 -2.46
C GLY A 148 -14.00 -17.70 -2.30
N ARG A 149 -14.49 -17.14 -3.41
CA ARG A 149 -15.75 -16.40 -3.41
C ARG A 149 -16.90 -17.34 -3.07
N PRO A 150 -17.80 -16.98 -2.14
CA PRO A 150 -19.00 -17.77 -1.84
C PRO A 150 -19.78 -18.10 -3.11
N VAL A 151 -20.28 -19.31 -3.18
CA VAL A 151 -21.13 -19.72 -4.31
C VAL A 151 -22.44 -18.95 -4.19
N ALA A 152 -22.91 -18.40 -5.31
CA ALA A 152 -24.23 -17.76 -5.33
C ALA A 152 -25.29 -18.79 -4.86
N SER A 153 -26.20 -18.34 -3.99
CA SER A 153 -27.24 -19.16 -3.36
C SER A 153 -28.23 -19.79 -4.36
N ALA A 154 -28.35 -19.20 -5.55
CA ALA A 154 -29.22 -19.71 -6.61
C ALA A 154 -28.89 -21.15 -7.02
N SER A 155 -29.78 -22.11 -6.72
CA SER A 155 -29.60 -23.48 -7.16
C SER A 155 -29.92 -23.65 -8.65
N PRO A 156 -29.36 -24.63 -9.37
CA PRO A 156 -29.72 -24.92 -10.76
C PRO A 156 -31.21 -25.22 -10.93
N ASP A 157 -31.79 -25.99 -9.99
CA ASP A 157 -33.20 -26.40 -10.06
C ASP A 157 -34.15 -25.24 -9.85
N GLU A 158 -33.86 -24.38 -8.89
CA GLU A 158 -34.63 -23.15 -8.63
C GLU A 158 -34.64 -22.21 -9.85
N VAL A 159 -33.48 -22.07 -10.50
CA VAL A 159 -33.36 -21.28 -11.74
C VAL A 159 -34.14 -21.92 -12.89
N ALA A 160 -34.15 -23.26 -13.00
CA ALA A 160 -34.89 -23.97 -14.03
C ALA A 160 -36.40 -23.79 -13.85
N VAL A 161 -36.91 -23.96 -12.62
CA VAL A 161 -38.35 -23.75 -12.30
C VAL A 161 -38.78 -22.31 -12.65
N LEU A 162 -38.02 -21.30 -12.24
CA LEU A 162 -38.34 -19.91 -12.55
C LEU A 162 -38.32 -19.65 -14.08
N LYS A 163 -37.44 -20.33 -14.79
CA LYS A 163 -37.39 -20.23 -16.26
C LYS A 163 -38.59 -20.89 -16.93
N GLN A 164 -39.05 -22.05 -16.42
CA GLN A 164 -40.27 -22.73 -16.91
C GLN A 164 -41.54 -21.89 -16.65
N GLN A 165 -41.56 -21.09 -15.59
CA GLN A 165 -42.60 -20.11 -15.28
C GLN A 165 -42.60 -18.91 -16.23
N GLY A 166 -41.75 -18.86 -17.26
CA GLY A 166 -41.71 -17.81 -18.27
C GLY A 166 -40.87 -16.58 -17.90
N LEU A 167 -40.21 -16.54 -16.72
CA LEU A 167 -39.41 -15.38 -16.31
C LEU A 167 -38.19 -15.19 -17.22
N SER A 168 -37.88 -13.93 -17.49
CA SER A 168 -36.67 -13.55 -18.20
C SER A 168 -35.41 -13.78 -17.32
N LEU A 169 -34.24 -13.91 -17.94
CA LEU A 169 -32.98 -14.06 -17.19
C LEU A 169 -32.68 -12.88 -16.27
N GLN A 170 -33.23 -11.71 -16.59
CA GLN A 170 -33.07 -10.50 -15.80
C GLN A 170 -33.95 -10.51 -14.55
N GLU A 171 -35.18 -10.95 -14.67
CA GLU A 171 -36.11 -11.10 -13.56
C GLU A 171 -35.65 -12.20 -12.59
N ILE A 172 -35.18 -13.34 -13.11
CA ILE A 172 -34.59 -14.41 -12.30
C ILE A 172 -33.36 -13.90 -11.55
N ALA A 173 -32.47 -13.19 -12.22
CA ALA A 173 -31.26 -12.60 -11.59
C ALA A 173 -31.61 -11.64 -10.45
N LYS A 174 -32.63 -10.79 -10.66
CA LYS A 174 -33.13 -9.85 -9.65
C LYS A 174 -33.76 -10.58 -8.47
N ARG A 175 -34.58 -11.59 -8.73
CA ARG A 175 -35.31 -12.36 -7.71
C ARG A 175 -34.37 -13.19 -6.83
N LEU A 176 -33.31 -13.77 -7.42
CA LEU A 176 -32.32 -14.59 -6.71
C LEU A 176 -31.08 -13.81 -6.26
N HIS A 177 -31.11 -12.49 -6.32
CA HIS A 177 -30.00 -11.59 -5.94
C HIS A 177 -28.64 -12.04 -6.52
N CYS A 178 -28.62 -12.45 -7.78
CA CYS A 178 -27.41 -12.90 -8.45
C CYS A 178 -27.23 -12.22 -9.83
N SER A 179 -26.08 -12.41 -10.48
CA SER A 179 -25.83 -11.86 -11.79
C SER A 179 -26.54 -12.69 -12.89
N ARG A 180 -26.91 -12.04 -14.02
CA ARG A 180 -27.42 -12.73 -15.22
C ARG A 180 -26.46 -13.83 -15.71
N ALA A 181 -25.16 -13.62 -15.60
CA ALA A 181 -24.16 -14.64 -15.94
C ALA A 181 -24.26 -15.87 -15.04
N THR A 182 -24.56 -15.68 -13.74
CA THR A 182 -24.80 -16.77 -12.80
C THR A 182 -26.05 -17.56 -13.19
N VAL A 183 -27.16 -16.89 -13.51
CA VAL A 183 -28.40 -17.52 -13.98
C VAL A 183 -28.14 -18.37 -15.24
N LYS A 184 -27.48 -17.80 -16.25
CA LYS A 184 -27.12 -18.50 -17.49
C LYS A 184 -26.25 -19.74 -17.23
N ARG A 185 -25.27 -19.64 -16.34
CA ARG A 185 -24.42 -20.78 -15.96
C ARG A 185 -25.20 -21.88 -15.24
N ARG A 186 -26.13 -21.52 -14.35
CA ARG A 186 -26.98 -22.47 -13.62
C ARG A 186 -27.96 -23.20 -14.52
N LEU A 187 -28.57 -22.51 -15.50
CA LEU A 187 -29.40 -23.12 -16.52
C LEU A 187 -28.66 -24.16 -17.37
N ARG A 188 -27.43 -23.86 -17.75
CA ARG A 188 -26.59 -24.83 -18.47
C ARG A 188 -26.28 -26.06 -17.62
N ALA A 189 -26.05 -25.89 -16.32
CA ALA A 189 -25.79 -26.98 -15.41
C ALA A 189 -27.04 -27.86 -15.21
N SER A 190 -28.24 -27.29 -15.10
CA SER A 190 -29.50 -28.07 -15.00
C SER A 190 -29.82 -28.82 -16.30
N ALA A 191 -29.59 -28.26 -17.48
CA ALA A 191 -29.78 -28.92 -18.76
C ALA A 191 -28.84 -30.13 -18.94
N PHE A 192 -27.62 -30.06 -18.45
CA PHE A 192 -26.65 -31.16 -18.50
C PHE A 192 -27.07 -32.33 -17.57
N VAL A 193 -27.66 -32.04 -16.41
CA VAL A 193 -28.17 -33.07 -15.48
C VAL A 193 -29.43 -33.76 -16.02
N ALA A 194 -30.24 -33.02 -16.80
CA ALA A 194 -31.48 -33.53 -17.42
C ALA A 194 -31.27 -34.31 -18.72
N GLY A 195 -30.02 -34.57 -19.15
CA GLY A 195 -29.72 -35.35 -20.36
C GLY A 195 -30.13 -34.72 -21.69
N VAL A 196 -30.46 -33.42 -21.69
CA VAL A 196 -30.80 -32.66 -22.90
C VAL A 196 -29.53 -31.99 -23.38
N THR A 197 -28.85 -32.62 -24.35
CA THR A 197 -27.77 -31.98 -25.13
C THR A 197 -28.38 -30.88 -26.01
N PRO A 198 -27.73 -29.71 -26.12
CA PRO A 198 -28.20 -28.60 -26.97
C PRO A 198 -28.14 -28.91 -28.44
#